data_b5a394b1253ca1a3d2081bf5c607a8ff
#
_entry.id   b5a394b1253ca1a3d2081bf5c607a8ff
#
_cell.length_a   1.000
_cell.length_b   1.000
_cell.length_c   1.000
_cell.angle_alpha   90.00
_cell.angle_beta   90.00
_cell.angle_gamma   90.00
#
_symmetry.space_group_name_H-M   'P 1'
#
loop_
_entity.id
_entity.type
_entity.pdbx_description
1 polymer ?
#
loop_
_entity_poly.entity_id
_entity_poly.type
_entity_poly.pdbx_seq_one_letter_code
_entity_poly.pdbx_strand_id
1 'polypeptide(L)' 'MNRYACYFQENKGCIVLNATDDEDVAWLAEAHARMNGAKISDIIPLDEHHFVPESPDLYEE' A
#
# COMPACT_ATOMS: atom_id res chain seq x y z
N MET A 1 5.25 4.62 -13.93
CA MET A 1 4.54 4.50 -12.66
C MET A 1 5.20 3.50 -11.75
N ASN A 2 5.17 3.79 -10.47
CA ASN A 2 5.80 2.92 -9.48
C ASN A 2 4.74 2.15 -8.72
N ARG A 3 5.13 1.00 -8.20
CA ARG A 3 4.24 0.19 -7.40
C ARG A 3 4.62 0.33 -5.94
N TYR A 4 3.63 0.35 -5.10
CA TYR A 4 3.83 0.49 -3.66
C TYR A 4 2.94 -0.49 -2.93
N ALA A 5 3.45 -1.02 -1.83
CA ALA A 5 2.66 -1.82 -0.92
C ALA A 5 2.22 -0.94 0.22
N CYS A 6 0.94 -0.89 0.47
CA CYS A 6 0.40 -0.05 1.52
C CYS A 6 -0.21 -0.94 2.58
N TYR A 7 0.33 -0.86 3.79
CA TYR A 7 -0.12 -1.69 4.90
C TYR A 7 -1.00 -0.87 5.82
N PHE A 8 -2.04 -1.50 6.31
CA PHE A 8 -2.97 -0.85 7.22
C PHE A 8 -2.74 -1.31 8.64
N GLN A 9 -3.07 -0.45 9.58
CA GLN A 9 -2.91 -0.76 10.98
C GLN A 9 -3.90 -1.83 11.42
N GLU A 10 -3.60 -2.45 12.56
CA GLU A 10 -4.50 -3.41 13.17
C GLU A 10 -4.76 -4.61 12.28
N ASN A 11 -3.75 -4.98 11.51
CA ASN A 11 -3.86 -6.16 10.65
C ASN A 11 -5.05 -6.12 9.70
N LYS A 12 -5.36 -4.93 9.24
CA LYS A 12 -6.47 -4.79 8.30
C LYS A 12 -6.07 -5.05 6.87
N GLY A 13 -4.85 -5.53 6.67
CA GLY A 13 -4.46 -5.98 5.35
C GLY A 13 -3.46 -5.06 4.68
N CYS A 14 -3.31 -5.30 3.41
CA CYS A 14 -2.32 -4.60 2.62
C CYS A 14 -2.81 -4.57 1.19
N ILE A 15 -2.58 -3.47 0.50
CA ILE A 15 -2.93 -3.37 -0.91
C ILE A 15 -1.72 -2.89 -1.68
N VAL A 16 -1.72 -3.18 -2.97
CA VAL A 16 -0.68 -2.71 -3.87
C VAL A 16 -1.28 -1.64 -4.75
N LEU A 17 -0.61 -0.49 -4.78
CA LEU A 17 -1.08 0.66 -5.52
C LEU A 17 -0.04 1.09 -6.53
N ASN A 18 -0.50 1.63 -7.64
CA ASN A 18 0.38 2.25 -8.62
C ASN A 18 0.28 3.75 -8.49
N ALA A 19 1.41 4.40 -8.44
CA ALA A 19 1.44 5.84 -8.29
C ALA A 19 2.68 6.40 -8.97
N THR A 20 2.67 7.69 -9.23
CA THR A 20 3.80 8.31 -9.91
C THR A 20 4.93 8.60 -8.95
N ASP A 21 4.63 8.92 -7.70
CA ASP A 21 5.67 9.22 -6.73
C ASP A 21 5.10 9.02 -5.33
N ASP A 22 5.91 9.36 -4.33
CA ASP A 22 5.53 9.14 -2.95
C ASP A 22 4.33 9.95 -2.53
N GLU A 23 4.23 11.16 -3.05
CA GLU A 23 3.08 12.00 -2.70
C GLU A 23 1.82 11.43 -3.28
N ASP A 24 1.91 10.95 -4.49
CA ASP A 24 0.74 10.41 -5.16
C ASP A 24 0.23 9.17 -4.44
N VAL A 25 1.14 8.30 -4.04
CA VAL A 25 0.71 7.09 -3.36
C VAL A 25 0.13 7.41 -1.98
N ALA A 26 0.62 8.46 -1.34
CA ALA A 26 0.07 8.84 -0.04
C ALA A 26 -1.38 9.25 -0.19
N TRP A 27 -1.69 9.97 -1.23
CA TRP A 27 -3.05 10.38 -1.53
C TRP A 27 -3.96 9.18 -1.76
N LEU A 28 -3.49 8.27 -2.61
CA LEU A 28 -4.28 7.10 -2.95
C LEU A 28 -4.48 6.20 -1.75
N ALA A 29 -3.42 6.00 -0.99
CA ALA A 29 -3.50 5.15 0.19
C ALA A 29 -4.47 5.71 1.20
N GLU A 30 -4.45 7.02 1.38
CA GLU A 30 -5.35 7.63 2.33
C GLU A 30 -6.80 7.49 1.90
N ALA A 31 -7.05 7.61 0.61
CA ALA A 31 -8.41 7.43 0.13
C ALA A 31 -8.90 6.02 0.39
N HIS A 32 -8.05 5.04 0.13
CA HIS A 32 -8.42 3.65 0.41
C HIS A 32 -8.64 3.42 1.89
N ALA A 33 -7.79 3.99 2.72
CA ALA A 33 -7.93 3.82 4.16
C ALA A 33 -9.25 4.39 4.65
N ARG A 34 -9.62 5.55 4.15
CA ARG A 34 -10.87 6.18 4.52
C ARG A 34 -12.06 5.31 4.15
N MET A 35 -12.02 4.78 2.95
CA MET A 35 -13.13 3.98 2.47
C MET A 35 -13.30 2.71 3.28
N ASN A 36 -12.23 2.23 3.87
CA ASN A 36 -12.27 0.99 4.63
C ASN A 36 -12.29 1.19 6.13
N GLY A 37 -12.34 2.43 6.57
CA GLY A 37 -12.32 2.71 7.99
C GLY A 37 -11.04 2.28 8.65
N ALA A 38 -9.94 2.40 7.94
CA ALA A 38 -8.64 1.94 8.43
C ALA A 38 -7.66 3.09 8.44
N LYS A 39 -6.49 2.86 9.01
CA LYS A 39 -5.41 3.83 9.01
C LYS A 39 -4.18 3.21 8.41
N ILE A 40 -3.37 4.04 7.77
CA ILE A 40 -2.17 3.55 7.11
C ILE A 40 -1.11 3.30 8.17
N SER A 41 -0.46 2.15 8.05
CA SER A 41 0.66 1.81 8.90
C SER A 41 1.97 2.10 8.20
N ASP A 42 2.08 1.67 6.95
CA ASP A 42 3.34 1.75 6.24
C ASP A 42 3.11 1.76 4.75
N ILE A 43 3.98 2.43 4.02
CA ILE A 43 3.96 2.41 2.56
C ILE A 43 5.36 2.09 2.11
N ILE A 44 5.50 1.00 1.36
CA ILE A 44 6.80 0.50 0.96
C ILE A 44 6.89 0.50 -0.56
N PRO A 45 7.88 1.17 -1.14
CA PRO A 45 8.03 1.15 -2.58
C PRO A 45 8.46 -0.23 -3.05
N LEU A 46 7.85 -0.68 -4.12
CA LEU A 46 8.15 -1.97 -4.70
C LEU A 46 8.75 -1.74 -6.08
N ASP A 47 10.05 -1.76 -6.18
CA ASP A 47 10.65 -1.67 -7.50
C ASP A 47 10.94 -3.09 -7.96
N GLU A 48 11.62 -3.19 -9.07
CA GLU A 48 11.77 -4.49 -9.68
C GLU A 48 12.67 -5.41 -8.88
N HIS A 49 13.43 -4.89 -7.95
CA HIS A 49 14.28 -5.72 -7.14
C HIS A 49 13.66 -6.05 -5.82
N HIS A 50 12.50 -5.53 -5.57
CA HIS A 50 11.86 -5.67 -4.30
C HIS A 50 10.75 -6.69 -4.40
N PHE A 51 10.58 -7.46 -3.39
CA PHE A 51 9.37 -8.25 -3.31
C PHE A 51 8.83 -8.07 -1.92
N VAL A 52 7.53 -8.27 -1.79
CA VAL A 52 6.90 -8.14 -0.49
C VAL A 52 7.10 -9.43 0.26
N PRO A 53 7.96 -9.44 1.27
CA PRO A 53 8.29 -10.69 1.94
C PRO A 53 7.10 -11.13 2.75
N GLU A 54 6.66 -12.31 2.50
CA GLU A 54 5.75 -12.95 3.36
C GLU A 54 4.64 -12.14 3.88
N SER A 55 3.91 -11.53 3.05
CA SER A 55 2.75 -10.82 3.50
C SER A 55 1.54 -11.59 3.05
N PRO A 56 1.03 -12.48 3.87
CA PRO A 56 -0.08 -13.30 3.44
C PRO A 56 -1.35 -12.50 3.21
N ASP A 57 -1.38 -11.29 3.71
CA ASP A 57 -2.56 -10.46 3.55
C ASP A 57 -2.44 -9.46 2.43
N LEU A 58 -1.51 -9.66 1.53
CA LEU A 58 -1.30 -8.74 0.45
C LEU A 58 -2.33 -8.96 -0.64
N TYR A 59 -3.00 -7.88 -1.04
CA TYR A 59 -3.97 -7.95 -2.12
C TYR A 59 -3.53 -7.07 -3.25
N GLU A 60 -3.81 -7.51 -4.45
CA GLU A 60 -3.54 -6.71 -5.63
C GLU A 60 -4.81 -6.11 -6.14
N GLU A 61 -4.78 -4.83 -6.36
CA GLU A 61 -5.93 -4.12 -6.88
C GLU A 61 -5.82 -3.82 -8.34
#